data_f024a8909d9315a8c7e1b3d30f821970
#
_entry.id   f024a8909d9315a8c7e1b3d30f821970
#
_cell.length_a   1.000
_cell.length_b   1.000
_cell.length_c   1.000
_cell.angle_alpha   90.00
_cell.angle_beta   90.00
_cell.angle_gamma   90.00
#
_symmetry.space_group_name_H-M   'P 1'
#
loop_
_entity.id
_entity.type
_entity.pdbx_description
1 polymer ?
#
loop_
_entity_poly.entity_id
_entity_poly.type
_entity_poly.pdbx_seq_one_letter_code
_entity_poly.pdbx_strand_id
1 'polypeptide(L)'
;MDIRREDISKLIGKRIQRFRIQRNMSQETLALAAEIPPAYFGRVERGERCPTVDTLFKISQGLKVPLSELLDISAEIVEKIIHLRQQKP
;
A
#
# COMPACT_ATOMS: atom_id res chain seq x y z
N MET A 1 3.24 15.18 -16.71
CA MET A 1 2.42 14.71 -15.58
C MET A 1 3.19 13.67 -14.79
N ASP A 2 3.34 13.91 -13.51
CA ASP A 2 4.24 13.12 -12.70
C ASP A 2 3.48 12.33 -11.64
N ILE A 3 3.64 11.00 -11.68
CA ILE A 3 3.24 10.15 -10.57
C ILE A 3 4.44 10.11 -9.64
N ARG A 4 4.28 10.68 -8.48
CA ARG A 4 5.36 10.78 -7.51
C ARG A 4 5.43 9.53 -6.64
N ARG A 5 6.61 9.34 -6.01
CA ARG A 5 6.80 8.27 -5.05
C ARG A 5 5.74 8.34 -3.93
N GLU A 6 5.43 9.56 -3.46
CA GLU A 6 4.44 9.75 -2.41
C GLU A 6 3.07 9.26 -2.83
N ASP A 7 2.72 9.43 -4.10
CA ASP A 7 1.43 8.96 -4.61
C ASP A 7 1.36 7.44 -4.60
N ILE A 8 2.43 6.80 -5.05
CA ILE A 8 2.48 5.34 -5.08
C ILE A 8 2.48 4.78 -3.65
N SER A 9 3.24 5.39 -2.75
CA SER A 9 3.28 4.97 -1.35
C SER A 9 1.91 5.03 -0.70
N LYS A 10 1.16 6.09 -0.97
CA LYS A 10 -0.19 6.23 -0.43
C LYS A 10 -1.15 5.21 -1.01
N LEU A 11 -1.07 4.94 -2.31
CA LEU A 11 -1.93 3.95 -2.94
C LEU A 11 -1.65 2.54 -2.41
N ILE A 12 -0.38 2.20 -2.28
CA ILE A 12 0.01 0.90 -1.72
C ILE A 12 -0.44 0.79 -0.26
N GLY A 13 -0.24 1.85 0.51
CA GLY A 13 -0.66 1.88 1.91
C GLY A 13 -2.16 1.65 2.08
N LYS A 14 -2.96 2.30 1.24
CA LYS A 14 -4.41 2.11 1.27
C LYS A 14 -4.81 0.70 0.88
N ARG A 15 -4.11 0.12 -0.08
CA ARG A 15 -4.41 -1.25 -0.49
C ARG A 15 -4.08 -2.25 0.62
N ILE A 16 -2.96 -2.06 1.29
CA ILE A 16 -2.59 -2.87 2.45
C ILE A 16 -3.66 -2.74 3.54
N GLN A 17 -4.08 -1.51 3.83
CA GLN A 17 -5.10 -1.24 4.84
C GLN A 17 -6.40 -1.97 4.50
N ARG A 18 -6.82 -1.92 3.25
CA ARG A 18 -8.05 -2.58 2.81
C ARG A 18 -8.00 -4.07 3.08
N PHE A 19 -6.92 -4.74 2.70
CA PHE A 19 -6.76 -6.17 2.97
C PHE A 19 -6.73 -6.45 4.46
N ARG A 20 -6.04 -5.62 5.23
CA ARG A 20 -5.95 -5.78 6.68
C ARG A 20 -7.32 -5.72 7.34
N ILE A 21 -8.08 -4.70 6.99
CA ILE A 21 -9.43 -4.51 7.55
C ILE A 21 -10.36 -5.65 7.17
N GLN A 22 -10.29 -6.11 5.92
CA GLN A 22 -11.09 -7.24 5.47
C GLN A 22 -10.80 -8.52 6.26
N ARG A 23 -9.59 -8.62 6.81
CA ARG A 23 -9.18 -9.78 7.60
C ARG A 23 -9.31 -9.56 9.09
N ASN A 24 -9.95 -8.45 9.48
CA ASN A 24 -10.15 -8.11 10.90
C ASN A 24 -8.84 -8.09 11.69
N MET A 25 -7.77 -7.60 11.08
CA MET A 25 -6.46 -7.52 11.72
C MET A 25 -6.19 -6.08 12.16
N SER A 26 -5.59 -5.93 13.35
CA SER A 26 -5.05 -4.64 13.76
C SER A 26 -3.72 -4.41 13.04
N GLN A 27 -3.23 -3.16 13.08
CA GLN A 27 -1.90 -2.85 12.56
C GLN A 27 -0.83 -3.68 13.27
N GLU A 28 -0.94 -3.80 14.59
CA GLU A 28 0.01 -4.57 15.40
C GLU A 28 0.01 -6.04 15.01
N THR A 29 -1.18 -6.61 14.82
CA THR A 29 -1.30 -8.01 14.44
C THR A 29 -0.65 -8.27 13.09
N LEU A 30 -0.91 -7.43 12.11
CA LEU A 30 -0.30 -7.62 10.79
C LEU A 30 1.20 -7.38 10.83
N ALA A 31 1.66 -6.36 11.56
CA ALA A 31 3.08 -6.09 11.67
C ALA A 31 3.80 -7.31 12.28
N LEU A 32 3.21 -7.92 13.31
CA LEU A 32 3.78 -9.10 13.94
C LEU A 32 3.82 -10.27 12.95
N ALA A 33 2.72 -10.49 12.22
CA ALA A 33 2.67 -11.57 11.23
C ALA A 33 3.67 -11.36 10.11
N ALA A 34 3.93 -10.11 9.74
CA ALA A 34 4.89 -9.76 8.70
C ALA A 34 6.33 -9.65 9.22
N GLU A 35 6.52 -9.77 10.54
CA GLU A 35 7.83 -9.65 11.17
C GLU A 35 8.50 -8.30 10.92
N ILE A 36 7.71 -7.22 11.03
CA ILE A 36 8.22 -5.86 10.91
C ILE A 36 7.78 -5.04 12.12
N PRO A 37 8.53 -3.99 12.48
CA PRO A 37 8.15 -3.16 13.62
C PRO A 37 6.81 -2.47 13.40
N PRO A 38 5.90 -2.49 14.40
CA PRO A 38 4.58 -1.86 14.23
C PRO A 38 4.63 -0.38 13.89
N ALA A 39 5.57 0.38 14.48
CA ALA A 39 5.69 1.81 14.17
C ALA A 39 6.05 2.03 12.70
N TYR A 40 6.94 1.22 12.15
CA TYR A 40 7.30 1.28 10.75
C TYR A 40 6.12 0.88 9.87
N PHE A 41 5.43 -0.20 10.23
CA PHE A 41 4.25 -0.64 9.48
C PHE A 41 3.21 0.50 9.40
N GLY A 42 2.96 1.17 10.51
CA GLY A 42 2.00 2.29 10.54
C GLY A 42 2.37 3.37 9.53
N ARG A 43 3.66 3.69 9.43
CA ARG A 43 4.13 4.69 8.46
C ARG A 43 3.92 4.22 7.03
N VAL A 44 4.18 2.94 6.76
CA VAL A 44 3.94 2.36 5.43
C VAL A 44 2.45 2.46 5.08
N GLU A 45 1.59 2.09 6.01
CA GLU A 45 0.15 2.11 5.74
C GLU A 45 -0.38 3.53 5.50
N ARG A 46 0.19 4.53 6.18
CA ARG A 46 -0.20 5.93 5.96
C ARG A 46 0.45 6.56 4.73
N GLY A 47 1.31 5.82 4.04
CA GLY A 47 1.99 6.35 2.86
C GLY A 47 3.16 7.26 3.18
N GLU A 48 3.61 7.28 4.44
CA GLU A 48 4.73 8.13 4.88
C GLU A 48 6.09 7.53 4.57
N ARG A 49 6.11 6.23 4.29
CA ARG A 49 7.31 5.49 3.91
C ARG A 49 7.03 4.65 2.70
N CYS A 50 7.97 4.65 1.76
CA CYS A 50 7.89 3.78 0.60
C CYS A 50 8.52 2.43 0.98
N PRO A 51 7.72 1.36 1.06
CA PRO A 51 8.28 0.06 1.47
C PRO A 51 9.16 -0.53 0.37
N THR A 52 10.16 -1.30 0.79
CA THR A 52 10.96 -2.07 -0.14
C THR A 52 10.15 -3.28 -0.62
N VAL A 53 10.62 -3.90 -1.70
CA VAL A 53 9.98 -5.13 -2.19
C VAL A 53 10.00 -6.21 -1.10
N ASP A 54 11.10 -6.30 -0.35
CA ASP A 54 11.20 -7.25 0.74
C ASP A 54 10.11 -7.02 1.80
N THR A 55 9.91 -5.77 2.18
CA THR A 55 8.87 -5.42 3.16
C THR A 55 7.48 -5.76 2.62
N LEU A 56 7.23 -5.44 1.35
CA LEU A 56 5.95 -5.76 0.73
C LEU A 56 5.70 -7.27 0.69
N PHE A 57 6.73 -8.04 0.40
CA PHE A 57 6.61 -9.49 0.40
C PHE A 57 6.24 -10.02 1.80
N LYS A 58 6.89 -9.50 2.83
CA LYS A 58 6.58 -9.88 4.21
C LYS A 58 5.14 -9.53 4.58
N ILE A 59 4.67 -8.35 4.17
CA ILE A 59 3.29 -7.95 4.41
C ILE A 59 2.32 -8.87 3.66
N SER A 60 2.64 -9.20 2.41
CA SER A 60 1.79 -10.10 1.62
C SER A 60 1.67 -11.46 2.29
N GLN A 61 2.74 -11.98 2.86
CA GLN A 61 2.72 -13.24 3.58
C GLN A 61 1.88 -13.13 4.86
N GLY A 62 2.01 -12.03 5.58
CA GLY A 62 1.21 -11.80 6.78
C GLY A 62 -0.28 -11.71 6.48
N LEU A 63 -0.62 -11.19 5.32
CA LEU A 63 -2.00 -11.10 4.83
C LEU A 63 -2.47 -12.38 4.14
N LYS A 64 -1.55 -13.27 3.80
CA LYS A 64 -1.82 -14.49 3.03
C LYS A 64 -2.40 -14.17 1.65
N VAL A 65 -1.85 -13.16 1.00
CA VAL A 65 -2.20 -12.79 -0.37
C VAL A 65 -0.93 -12.78 -1.22
N PRO A 66 -1.04 -13.02 -2.52
CA PRO A 66 0.12 -12.88 -3.40
C PRO A 66 0.63 -11.44 -3.41
N LEU A 67 1.93 -11.27 -3.55
CA LEU A 67 2.52 -9.94 -3.64
C LEU A 67 1.88 -9.11 -4.75
N SER A 68 1.54 -9.76 -5.87
CA SER A 68 0.88 -9.08 -6.98
C SER A 68 -0.41 -8.38 -6.58
N GLU A 69 -1.13 -8.90 -5.60
CA GLU A 69 -2.36 -8.28 -5.13
C GLU A 69 -2.09 -6.95 -4.41
N LEU A 70 -0.99 -6.87 -3.68
CA LEU A 70 -0.62 -5.62 -3.02
C LEU A 70 -0.17 -4.56 -4.01
N LEU A 71 0.39 -4.99 -5.13
CA LEU A 71 0.92 -4.09 -6.15
C LEU A 71 -0.09 -3.73 -7.22
N ASP A 72 -1.30 -4.26 -7.13
CA ASP A 72 -2.33 -4.01 -8.14
C ASP A 72 -3.01 -2.66 -7.90
N ILE A 73 -2.26 -1.61 -8.15
CA ILE A 73 -2.73 -0.23 -8.01
C ILE A 73 -2.90 0.44 -9.38
N SER A 74 -2.82 -0.34 -10.44
CA SER A 74 -2.84 0.20 -11.80
C SER A 74 -4.14 0.95 -12.12
N ALA A 75 -5.28 0.44 -11.64
CA ALA A 75 -6.56 1.09 -11.87
C ALA A 75 -6.59 2.48 -11.22
N GLU A 76 -6.12 2.59 -9.99
CA GLU A 76 -6.09 3.84 -9.26
C GLU A 76 -5.14 4.84 -9.91
N ILE A 77 -4.01 4.37 -10.43
CA ILE A 77 -3.06 5.23 -11.13
C ILE A 77 -3.69 5.75 -12.43
N VAL A 78 -4.37 4.88 -13.18
CA VAL A 78 -5.04 5.29 -14.42
C VAL A 78 -6.10 6.34 -14.12
N GLU A 79 -6.93 6.14 -13.11
CA GLU A 79 -7.93 7.12 -12.72
C GLU A 79 -7.31 8.46 -12.36
N LYS A 80 -6.21 8.44 -11.61
CA LYS A 80 -5.51 9.65 -11.23
C LYS A 80 -4.97 10.38 -12.46
N ILE A 81 -4.41 9.65 -13.41
CA ILE A 81 -3.91 10.23 -14.65
C ILE A 81 -5.05 10.88 -15.44
N ILE A 82 -6.17 10.17 -15.56
CA ILE A 82 -7.33 10.68 -16.27
C ILE A 82 -7.84 11.95 -15.60
N HIS A 83 -7.96 11.94 -14.28
CA HIS A 83 -8.41 13.11 -13.52
C HIS A 83 -7.51 14.32 -13.76
N LEU A 84 -6.21 14.13 -13.70
CA LEU A 84 -5.26 15.21 -13.92
C LEU A 84 -5.36 15.77 -15.34
N ARG A 85 -5.58 14.91 -16.33
CA ARG A 85 -5.74 15.34 -17.72
C ARG A 85 -7.02 16.14 -17.92
N GLN A 86 -8.09 15.75 -17.22
CA GLN A 86 -9.37 16.47 -17.33
C GLN A 86 -9.33 17.84 -16.69
N GLN A 87 -8.40 18.10 -15.79
CA GLN A 87 -8.25 19.40 -15.14
C GLN A 87 -7.46 20.42 -15.97
N LYS A 88 -6.86 19.98 -17.06
CA LYS A 88 -6.11 20.90 -17.92
C LYS A 88 -7.04 21.71 -18.78
N PRO A 89 -6.78 23.01 -18.90
CA PRO A 89 -7.57 23.87 -19.80
C PRO A 89 -7.36 23.49 -21.26
#